data_7a5d6babb037b1fed71c99a213666dcb
#
_entry.id   7a5d6babb037b1fed71c99a213666dcb
#
_cell.length_a   1.000
_cell.length_b   1.000
_cell.length_c   1.000
_cell.angle_alpha   90.00
_cell.angle_beta   90.00
_cell.angle_gamma   90.00
#
_symmetry.space_group_name_H-M   'P 1'
#
loop_
_entity.id
_entity.type
_entity.pdbx_description
1 polymer ?
#
loop_
_entity_poly.entity_id
_entity_poly.type
_entity_poly.pdbx_seq_one_letter_code
_entity_poly.pdbx_strand_id
1 'polypeptide(L)'
;MRRIVAGFDADPLVAASAAALLRRTGSYRGTALSARVVPLLPELDLLDLDDELRLLGRYAHDRLLAVPERRRDWESTRELLRGFGLYLTDSGIRAGRSPVDTITAASRAKDTAVVNILRHELDSIGERLRAVVVTDAAEHSAPHRALDVLVPGPHPGPAGGAVRCMSTLLSDADLRSLHPVLLTGSRLSLASGDTSLLDRLRRNTGLALPATDDGWMLSVTGQGVGSAGLVLAVSELVTAGEIRLVVGTRGLLGEGWDCPAVNTLIDLTAATTSASTQQLRGRTMRLDPGWVDKVAHNWSV
;
A
#
# COMPACT_ATOMS: atom_id res chain seq x y z
N MET A 1 12.29 -3.27 -37.77
CA MET A 1 13.08 -2.07 -37.53
C MET A 1 12.31 -0.75 -37.74
N ARG A 2 11.81 -0.41 -38.95
CA ARG A 2 10.97 0.79 -39.14
C ARG A 2 9.81 0.94 -38.12
N ARG A 3 9.20 -0.19 -37.67
CA ARG A 3 8.15 -0.21 -36.66
C ARG A 3 8.64 0.12 -35.25
N ILE A 4 9.88 -0.25 -34.88
CA ILE A 4 10.45 0.09 -33.57
C ILE A 4 10.76 1.58 -33.53
N VAL A 5 11.29 2.14 -34.60
CA VAL A 5 11.56 3.60 -34.67
C VAL A 5 10.26 4.41 -34.62
N ALA A 6 9.21 3.96 -35.33
CA ALA A 6 7.89 4.60 -35.28
C ALA A 6 7.19 4.39 -33.93
N GLY A 7 7.45 3.25 -33.26
CA GLY A 7 6.93 2.96 -31.92
C GLY A 7 7.62 3.74 -30.81
N PHE A 8 8.81 4.29 -31.04
CA PHE A 8 9.57 5.04 -30.05
C PHE A 8 8.85 6.32 -29.61
N ASP A 9 8.21 7.01 -30.54
CA ASP A 9 7.45 8.23 -30.22
C ASP A 9 6.12 7.92 -29.50
N ALA A 10 5.58 6.70 -29.70
CA ALA A 10 4.33 6.27 -29.06
C ALA A 10 4.57 5.60 -27.70
N ASP A 11 5.62 4.80 -27.56
CA ASP A 11 5.97 4.09 -26.34
C ASP A 11 7.49 3.88 -26.26
N PRO A 12 8.23 4.86 -25.73
CA PRO A 12 9.69 4.84 -25.68
C PRO A 12 10.27 3.64 -24.94
N LEU A 13 9.62 3.21 -23.84
CA LEU A 13 10.10 2.12 -22.99
C LEU A 13 10.00 0.77 -23.72
N VAL A 14 8.86 0.49 -24.34
CA VAL A 14 8.69 -0.74 -25.14
C VAL A 14 9.62 -0.75 -26.34
N ALA A 15 9.83 0.38 -26.99
CA ALA A 15 10.75 0.47 -28.13
C ALA A 15 12.21 0.25 -27.70
N ALA A 16 12.61 0.78 -26.53
CA ALA A 16 13.94 0.56 -25.97
C ALA A 16 14.16 -0.90 -25.57
N SER A 17 13.21 -1.51 -24.88
CA SER A 17 13.26 -2.93 -24.49
C SER A 17 13.31 -3.84 -25.73
N ALA A 18 12.57 -3.52 -26.79
CA ALA A 18 12.62 -4.25 -28.06
C ALA A 18 14.00 -4.11 -28.76
N ALA A 19 14.61 -2.94 -28.71
CA ALA A 19 15.95 -2.72 -29.27
C ALA A 19 17.00 -3.52 -28.47
N ALA A 20 16.93 -3.55 -27.14
CA ALA A 20 17.82 -4.32 -26.27
C ALA A 20 17.68 -5.83 -26.55
N LEU A 21 16.45 -6.35 -26.67
CA LEU A 21 16.20 -7.76 -27.03
C LEU A 21 16.84 -8.12 -28.40
N LEU A 22 16.64 -7.28 -29.42
CA LEU A 22 17.22 -7.53 -30.73
C LEU A 22 18.75 -7.52 -30.74
N ARG A 23 19.39 -6.69 -29.90
CA ARG A 23 20.84 -6.72 -29.70
C ARG A 23 21.28 -8.00 -29.03
N ARG A 24 20.64 -8.39 -27.90
CA ARG A 24 20.96 -9.60 -27.14
C ARG A 24 20.84 -10.86 -28.03
N THR A 25 19.86 -10.92 -28.88
CA THR A 25 19.65 -12.07 -29.80
C THR A 25 20.51 -12.02 -31.05
N GLY A 26 21.36 -11.01 -31.21
CA GLY A 26 22.18 -10.82 -32.41
C GLY A 26 21.38 -10.50 -33.69
N SER A 27 20.09 -10.28 -33.56
CA SER A 27 19.18 -9.99 -34.67
C SER A 27 19.26 -8.54 -35.15
N TYR A 28 20.06 -7.72 -34.51
CA TYR A 28 20.25 -6.30 -34.82
C TYR A 28 21.73 -5.91 -34.91
N ARG A 29 22.12 -5.41 -36.05
CA ARG A 29 23.48 -4.90 -36.32
C ARG A 29 23.49 -3.45 -36.81
N GLY A 30 22.47 -2.65 -36.57
CA GLY A 30 22.32 -1.33 -37.17
C GLY A 30 22.59 -0.15 -36.26
N THR A 31 23.23 0.88 -36.81
CA THR A 31 23.61 2.13 -36.12
C THR A 31 22.46 3.16 -35.95
N ALA A 32 21.39 3.05 -36.76
CA ALA A 32 20.35 4.09 -36.82
C ALA A 32 19.49 4.23 -35.59
N LEU A 33 19.31 3.15 -34.79
CA LEU A 33 18.57 3.21 -33.54
C LEU A 33 19.43 3.75 -32.39
N SER A 34 20.73 3.43 -32.41
CA SER A 34 21.67 3.86 -31.39
C SER A 34 21.82 5.39 -31.32
N ALA A 35 21.78 6.08 -32.44
CA ALA A 35 21.91 7.54 -32.48
C ALA A 35 20.72 8.30 -31.84
N ARG A 36 19.49 7.72 -31.84
CA ARG A 36 18.29 8.34 -31.27
C ARG A 36 18.00 7.88 -29.85
N VAL A 37 18.34 6.65 -29.52
CA VAL A 37 17.92 5.99 -28.27
C VAL A 37 19.02 5.99 -27.21
N VAL A 38 20.29 5.85 -27.61
CA VAL A 38 21.46 5.82 -26.70
C VAL A 38 21.61 7.08 -25.84
N PRO A 39 21.33 8.31 -26.32
CA PRO A 39 21.44 9.48 -25.46
C PRO A 39 20.39 9.54 -24.34
N LEU A 40 19.30 8.79 -24.46
CA LEU A 40 18.17 8.84 -23.54
C LEU A 40 18.19 7.70 -22.52
N LEU A 41 18.91 6.60 -22.79
CA LEU A 41 18.93 5.40 -21.96
C LEU A 41 20.35 4.80 -21.92
N PRO A 42 21.21 5.24 -21.01
CA PRO A 42 22.61 4.80 -20.94
C PRO A 42 22.82 3.30 -20.68
N GLU A 43 21.80 2.57 -20.23
CA GLU A 43 21.88 1.14 -19.84
C GLU A 43 21.11 0.21 -20.77
N LEU A 44 20.97 0.56 -22.04
CA LEU A 44 20.20 -0.22 -23.05
C LEU A 44 20.69 -1.67 -23.28
N ASP A 45 21.84 -2.05 -22.75
CA ASP A 45 22.38 -3.40 -22.94
C ASP A 45 21.89 -4.40 -21.86
N LEU A 46 21.22 -3.92 -20.81
CA LEU A 46 20.67 -4.72 -19.73
C LEU A 46 19.16 -4.82 -19.90
N LEU A 47 18.70 -5.91 -20.52
CA LEU A 47 17.29 -6.29 -20.48
C LEU A 47 17.01 -6.89 -19.09
N ASP A 48 16.21 -6.21 -18.30
CA ASP A 48 15.72 -6.75 -17.05
C ASP A 48 14.40 -7.54 -17.22
N LEU A 49 13.92 -8.14 -16.14
CA LEU A 49 12.69 -8.92 -16.16
C LEU A 49 11.48 -8.05 -16.52
N ASP A 50 11.44 -6.80 -16.06
CA ASP A 50 10.35 -5.87 -16.35
C ASP A 50 10.27 -5.55 -17.84
N ASP A 51 11.42 -5.38 -18.50
CA ASP A 51 11.51 -5.18 -19.93
C ASP A 51 11.00 -6.39 -20.70
N GLU A 52 11.39 -7.59 -20.28
CA GLU A 52 10.92 -8.84 -20.90
C GLU A 52 9.41 -9.01 -20.74
N LEU A 53 8.86 -8.73 -19.56
CA LEU A 53 7.42 -8.81 -19.29
C LEU A 53 6.63 -7.78 -20.09
N ARG A 54 7.14 -6.55 -20.25
CA ARG A 54 6.53 -5.53 -21.11
C ARG A 54 6.49 -5.96 -22.57
N LEU A 55 7.61 -6.49 -23.09
CA LEU A 55 7.68 -7.00 -24.46
C LEU A 55 6.72 -8.16 -24.68
N LEU A 56 6.69 -9.11 -23.75
CA LEU A 56 5.79 -10.25 -23.80
C LEU A 56 4.32 -9.81 -23.81
N GLY A 57 3.96 -8.90 -22.92
CA GLY A 57 2.62 -8.37 -22.84
C GLY A 57 2.21 -7.61 -24.10
N ARG A 58 3.11 -6.79 -24.65
CA ARG A 58 2.87 -6.08 -25.91
C ARG A 58 2.72 -7.04 -27.08
N TYR A 59 3.58 -8.06 -27.15
CA TYR A 59 3.46 -9.12 -28.17
C TYR A 59 2.12 -9.85 -28.03
N ALA A 60 1.72 -10.22 -26.84
CA ALA A 60 0.45 -10.89 -26.60
C ALA A 60 -0.74 -10.03 -27.06
N HIS A 61 -0.75 -8.75 -26.66
CA HIS A 61 -1.81 -7.83 -27.07
C HIS A 61 -1.85 -7.64 -28.61
N ASP A 62 -0.72 -7.37 -29.26
CA ASP A 62 -0.70 -6.99 -30.67
C ASP A 62 -0.73 -8.18 -31.64
N ARG A 63 -0.39 -9.41 -31.17
CA ARG A 63 -0.17 -10.58 -32.03
C ARG A 63 -0.93 -11.83 -31.63
N LEU A 64 -1.28 -12.00 -30.36
CA LEU A 64 -2.00 -13.20 -29.93
C LEU A 64 -3.50 -12.95 -29.82
N LEU A 65 -3.90 -11.77 -29.31
CA LEU A 65 -5.31 -11.42 -29.09
C LEU A 65 -6.13 -11.47 -30.39
N ALA A 66 -5.57 -10.97 -31.49
CA ALA A 66 -6.26 -10.85 -32.77
C ALA A 66 -6.31 -12.16 -33.59
N VAL A 67 -5.67 -13.24 -33.11
CA VAL A 67 -5.53 -14.51 -33.87
C VAL A 67 -6.23 -15.63 -33.10
N PRO A 68 -7.43 -16.07 -33.54
CA PRO A 68 -8.23 -17.09 -32.82
C PRO A 68 -7.46 -18.41 -32.57
N GLU A 69 -6.63 -18.85 -33.52
CA GLU A 69 -5.84 -20.09 -33.43
C GLU A 69 -4.79 -20.02 -32.31
N ARG A 70 -4.40 -18.80 -31.90
CA ARG A 70 -3.42 -18.55 -30.83
C ARG A 70 -4.07 -18.20 -29.49
N ARG A 71 -5.35 -18.48 -29.33
CA ARG A 71 -6.10 -18.17 -28.11
C ARG A 71 -5.47 -18.80 -26.85
N ARG A 72 -4.97 -20.04 -26.97
CA ARG A 72 -4.30 -20.73 -25.86
C ARG A 72 -3.01 -20.00 -25.46
N ASP A 73 -2.21 -19.55 -26.43
CA ASP A 73 -0.97 -18.82 -26.15
C ASP A 73 -1.28 -17.49 -25.44
N TRP A 74 -2.35 -16.82 -25.87
CA TRP A 74 -2.81 -15.59 -25.25
C TRP A 74 -3.25 -15.82 -23.79
N GLU A 75 -4.05 -16.85 -23.53
CA GLU A 75 -4.51 -17.21 -22.20
C GLU A 75 -3.34 -17.60 -21.28
N SER A 76 -2.41 -18.39 -21.74
CA SER A 76 -1.19 -18.76 -21.01
C SER A 76 -0.34 -17.54 -20.69
N THR A 77 -0.16 -16.64 -21.65
CA THR A 77 0.61 -15.40 -21.45
C THR A 77 -0.10 -14.49 -20.44
N ARG A 78 -1.42 -14.37 -20.53
CA ARG A 78 -2.22 -13.60 -19.57
C ARG A 78 -2.08 -14.13 -18.14
N GLU A 79 -2.11 -15.45 -17.95
CA GLU A 79 -1.95 -16.07 -16.63
C GLU A 79 -0.52 -15.88 -16.09
N LEU A 80 0.49 -16.04 -16.94
CA LEU A 80 1.88 -15.78 -16.57
C LEU A 80 2.09 -14.34 -16.14
N LEU A 81 1.65 -13.36 -16.92
CA LEU A 81 1.79 -11.93 -16.60
C LEU A 81 1.06 -11.56 -15.30
N ARG A 82 -0.10 -12.19 -15.04
CA ARG A 82 -0.85 -12.03 -13.79
C ARG A 82 -0.02 -12.45 -12.58
N GLY A 83 0.80 -13.50 -12.71
CA GLY A 83 1.73 -13.94 -11.67
C GLY A 83 2.72 -12.84 -11.24
N PHE A 84 3.05 -11.92 -12.16
CA PHE A 84 3.92 -10.76 -11.91
C PHE A 84 3.14 -9.46 -11.63
N GLY A 85 1.83 -9.53 -11.41
CA GLY A 85 1.02 -8.34 -11.16
C GLY A 85 0.71 -7.52 -12.41
N LEU A 86 0.88 -8.10 -13.59
CA LEU A 86 0.56 -7.47 -14.87
C LEU A 86 -0.72 -8.07 -15.44
N TYR A 87 -1.71 -7.22 -15.67
CA TYR A 87 -3.01 -7.62 -16.19
C TYR A 87 -3.13 -7.28 -17.66
N LEU A 88 -3.14 -8.31 -18.48
CA LEU A 88 -3.36 -8.18 -19.92
C LEU A 88 -4.86 -8.06 -20.19
N THR A 89 -5.26 -6.93 -20.78
CA THR A 89 -6.64 -6.61 -21.16
C THR A 89 -6.74 -6.35 -22.65
N ASP A 90 -7.94 -6.25 -23.18
CA ASP A 90 -8.18 -5.92 -24.60
C ASP A 90 -7.67 -4.51 -24.96
N SER A 91 -7.47 -3.63 -23.98
CA SER A 91 -6.96 -2.27 -24.15
C SER A 91 -5.46 -2.11 -23.85
N GLY A 92 -4.75 -3.21 -23.50
CA GLY A 92 -3.32 -3.20 -23.18
C GLY A 92 -2.98 -3.82 -21.84
N ILE A 93 -1.81 -3.47 -21.30
CA ILE A 93 -1.28 -4.00 -20.05
C ILE A 93 -1.56 -2.99 -18.93
N ARG A 94 -2.03 -3.48 -17.79
CA ARG A 94 -2.21 -2.68 -16.57
C ARG A 94 -1.41 -3.31 -15.43
N ALA A 95 -0.68 -2.49 -14.69
CA ALA A 95 -0.09 -2.91 -13.44
C ALA A 95 -1.18 -3.11 -12.37
N GLY A 96 -1.04 -4.14 -11.57
CA GLY A 96 -1.91 -4.47 -10.45
C GLY A 96 -1.15 -5.27 -9.40
N ARG A 97 -1.84 -5.88 -8.46
CA ARG A 97 -1.20 -6.71 -7.43
C ARG A 97 -0.91 -8.11 -7.95
N SER A 98 0.28 -8.60 -7.70
CA SER A 98 0.60 -10.01 -7.92
C SER A 98 -0.05 -10.89 -6.82
N PRO A 99 -0.22 -12.20 -7.05
CA PRO A 99 -0.60 -13.14 -6.00
C PRO A 99 0.36 -13.10 -4.80
N VAL A 100 1.66 -12.91 -5.05
CA VAL A 100 2.69 -12.78 -4.00
C VAL A 100 2.44 -11.54 -3.14
N ASP A 101 2.16 -10.38 -3.75
CA ASP A 101 1.82 -9.17 -3.01
C ASP A 101 0.58 -9.35 -2.14
N THR A 102 -0.41 -10.08 -2.66
CA THR A 102 -1.64 -10.39 -1.93
C THR A 102 -1.36 -11.26 -0.70
N ILE A 103 -0.50 -12.29 -0.86
CA ILE A 103 -0.10 -13.18 0.22
C ILE A 103 0.75 -12.42 1.25
N THR A 104 1.70 -11.62 0.78
CA THR A 104 2.55 -10.81 1.64
C THR A 104 1.73 -9.79 2.43
N ALA A 105 0.75 -9.15 1.80
CA ALA A 105 -0.17 -8.25 2.47
C ALA A 105 -1.04 -8.96 3.53
N ALA A 106 -1.34 -10.24 3.32
CA ALA A 106 -2.11 -11.08 4.26
C ALA A 106 -1.23 -11.71 5.36
N SER A 107 0.08 -11.54 5.35
CA SER A 107 1.00 -12.16 6.30
C SER A 107 0.74 -11.71 7.74
N ARG A 108 0.53 -12.67 8.66
CA ARG A 108 0.42 -12.39 10.10
C ARG A 108 1.74 -11.92 10.71
N ALA A 109 2.87 -12.25 10.09
CA ALA A 109 4.17 -11.78 10.52
C ALA A 109 4.27 -10.25 10.50
N LYS A 110 3.56 -9.58 9.60
CA LYS A 110 3.46 -8.11 9.59
C LYS A 110 2.81 -7.57 10.86
N ASP A 111 1.70 -8.16 11.30
CA ASP A 111 1.02 -7.71 12.54
C ASP A 111 1.92 -7.93 13.76
N THR A 112 2.63 -9.08 13.82
CA THR A 112 3.61 -9.34 14.89
C THR A 112 4.77 -8.35 14.85
N ALA A 113 5.27 -8.00 13.67
CA ALA A 113 6.31 -7.01 13.52
C ALA A 113 5.87 -5.63 14.02
N VAL A 114 4.63 -5.22 13.73
CA VAL A 114 4.05 -3.97 14.26
C VAL A 114 4.06 -3.94 15.78
N VAL A 115 3.63 -5.02 16.44
CA VAL A 115 3.65 -5.13 17.91
C VAL A 115 5.08 -4.95 18.44
N ASN A 116 6.06 -5.65 17.86
CA ASN A 116 7.45 -5.57 18.30
C ASN A 116 8.05 -4.17 18.08
N ILE A 117 7.77 -3.55 16.94
CA ILE A 117 8.22 -2.18 16.62
C ILE A 117 7.60 -1.19 17.62
N LEU A 118 6.31 -1.26 17.86
CA LEU A 118 5.64 -0.34 18.80
C LEU A 118 6.13 -0.49 20.23
N ARG A 119 6.42 -1.70 20.68
CA ARG A 119 7.04 -1.92 22.00
C ARG A 119 8.43 -1.29 22.06
N HIS A 120 9.25 -1.51 21.04
CA HIS A 120 10.57 -0.89 20.93
C HIS A 120 10.49 0.64 20.94
N GLU A 121 9.55 1.21 20.20
CA GLU A 121 9.33 2.65 20.16
C GLU A 121 8.81 3.18 21.52
N LEU A 122 7.91 2.44 22.17
CA LEU A 122 7.40 2.80 23.49
C LEU A 122 8.52 2.80 24.53
N ASP A 123 9.42 1.83 24.49
CA ASP A 123 10.60 1.76 25.36
C ASP A 123 11.59 2.91 25.09
N SER A 124 11.72 3.33 23.83
CA SER A 124 12.68 4.33 23.40
C SER A 124 12.20 5.77 23.62
N ILE A 125 10.94 6.06 23.26
CA ILE A 125 10.38 7.43 23.21
C ILE A 125 9.40 7.66 24.36
N GLY A 126 8.90 6.58 24.95
CA GLY A 126 7.98 6.65 26.11
C GLY A 126 6.68 7.36 25.77
N GLU A 127 6.26 8.27 26.63
CA GLU A 127 4.99 8.97 26.50
C GLU A 127 4.90 9.94 25.30
N ARG A 128 6.03 10.26 24.70
CA ARG A 128 6.07 11.09 23.48
C ARG A 128 5.75 10.34 22.21
N LEU A 129 5.58 9.00 22.25
CA LEU A 129 5.21 8.20 21.09
C LEU A 129 3.87 8.67 20.51
N ARG A 130 3.88 8.99 19.22
CA ARG A 130 2.71 9.29 18.40
C ARG A 130 2.87 8.50 17.11
N ALA A 131 2.32 7.29 17.10
CA ALA A 131 2.54 6.33 16.03
C ALA A 131 1.36 6.26 15.05
N VAL A 132 1.70 6.01 13.79
CA VAL A 132 0.74 5.73 12.73
C VAL A 132 1.13 4.43 12.04
N VAL A 133 0.20 3.50 11.94
CA VAL A 133 0.33 2.27 11.16
C VAL A 133 -0.52 2.42 9.90
N VAL A 134 0.10 2.27 8.74
CA VAL A 134 -0.56 2.44 7.44
C VAL A 134 -0.64 1.11 6.71
N THR A 135 -1.85 0.76 6.26
CA THR A 135 -2.11 -0.44 5.48
C THR A 135 -2.71 -0.08 4.12
N ASP A 136 -2.67 -1.02 3.17
CA ASP A 136 -3.27 -0.80 1.84
C ASP A 136 -4.80 -0.74 1.87
N ALA A 137 -5.43 -1.48 2.77
CA ALA A 137 -6.89 -1.61 2.84
C ALA A 137 -7.38 -1.76 4.28
N ALA A 138 -8.64 -1.41 4.53
CA ALA A 138 -9.29 -1.65 5.81
C ALA A 138 -9.36 -3.14 6.12
N GLU A 139 -9.82 -3.91 5.16
CA GLU A 139 -9.87 -5.37 5.20
C GLU A 139 -9.38 -5.89 3.85
N HIS A 140 -8.49 -6.88 3.87
CA HIS A 140 -8.17 -7.63 2.67
C HIS A 140 -9.19 -8.76 2.54
N SER A 141 -10.06 -8.66 1.54
CA SER A 141 -10.70 -9.82 0.99
C SER A 141 -9.63 -10.60 0.22
N ALA A 142 -8.96 -11.53 0.88
CA ALA A 142 -8.10 -12.46 0.17
C ALA A 142 -8.94 -13.15 -0.91
N PRO A 143 -8.48 -13.23 -2.15
CA PRO A 143 -9.05 -14.18 -3.06
C PRO A 143 -8.82 -15.56 -2.43
N HIS A 144 -9.87 -16.15 -1.85
CA HIS A 144 -9.84 -17.46 -1.18
C HIS A 144 -9.04 -18.49 -1.99
N ARG A 145 -9.14 -18.44 -3.32
CA ARG A 145 -8.42 -19.34 -4.22
C ARG A 145 -6.89 -19.26 -4.18
N ALA A 146 -6.30 -18.08 -3.95
CA ALA A 146 -4.83 -17.97 -3.89
C ALA A 146 -4.30 -18.42 -2.52
N LEU A 147 -5.06 -18.19 -1.45
CA LEU A 147 -4.72 -18.66 -0.11
C LEU A 147 -4.99 -20.15 0.06
N ASP A 148 -6.08 -20.68 -0.50
CA ASP A 148 -6.43 -22.11 -0.43
C ASP A 148 -5.37 -23.01 -1.05
N VAL A 149 -4.68 -22.53 -2.09
CA VAL A 149 -3.57 -23.26 -2.74
C VAL A 149 -2.31 -23.30 -1.87
N LEU A 150 -2.07 -22.26 -1.07
CA LEU A 150 -0.81 -22.09 -0.33
C LEU A 150 -0.92 -22.42 1.15
N VAL A 151 -2.10 -22.28 1.72
CA VAL A 151 -2.39 -22.62 3.12
C VAL A 151 -3.75 -23.32 3.15
N PRO A 152 -3.78 -24.66 2.93
CA PRO A 152 -5.02 -25.42 2.98
C PRO A 152 -5.65 -25.34 4.38
N GLY A 153 -6.93 -25.00 4.46
CA GLY A 153 -7.70 -25.02 5.70
C GLY A 153 -8.68 -23.85 5.83
N PRO A 154 -9.58 -23.89 6.82
CA PRO A 154 -10.49 -22.77 7.07
C PRO A 154 -9.69 -21.55 7.54
N HIS A 155 -9.85 -20.42 6.86
CA HIS A 155 -9.24 -19.14 7.22
C HIS A 155 -10.28 -18.28 7.96
N PRO A 156 -10.40 -18.37 9.31
CA PRO A 156 -11.34 -17.55 10.06
C PRO A 156 -10.84 -16.10 10.15
N GLY A 157 -11.70 -15.19 9.75
CA GLY A 157 -11.47 -13.75 9.92
C GLY A 157 -10.88 -13.03 8.70
N PRO A 158 -10.67 -11.71 8.80
CA PRO A 158 -10.12 -10.91 7.71
C PRO A 158 -8.70 -11.36 7.37
N ALA A 159 -8.42 -11.49 6.09
CA ALA A 159 -7.13 -12.00 5.59
C ALA A 159 -5.95 -11.04 5.84
N GLY A 160 -6.21 -9.82 6.32
CA GLY A 160 -5.20 -8.79 6.60
C GLY A 160 -5.83 -7.40 6.62
N GLY A 161 -5.00 -6.38 6.67
CA GLY A 161 -5.43 -4.99 6.65
C GLY A 161 -5.56 -4.35 8.03
N ALA A 162 -6.09 -3.12 8.05
CA ALA A 162 -6.12 -2.29 9.25
C ALA A 162 -6.94 -2.89 10.40
N VAL A 163 -8.04 -3.56 10.10
CA VAL A 163 -8.92 -4.19 11.11
C VAL A 163 -8.20 -5.33 11.85
N ARG A 164 -7.51 -6.22 11.10
CA ARG A 164 -6.76 -7.32 11.72
C ARG A 164 -5.56 -6.80 12.52
N CYS A 165 -4.86 -5.82 11.99
CA CYS A 165 -3.76 -5.15 12.69
C CYS A 165 -4.27 -4.55 14.01
N MET A 166 -5.37 -3.79 13.99
CA MET A 166 -6.00 -3.21 15.19
C MET A 166 -6.38 -4.30 16.21
N SER A 167 -6.97 -5.41 15.77
CA SER A 167 -7.30 -6.55 16.66
C SER A 167 -6.07 -7.11 17.37
N THR A 168 -4.96 -7.26 16.64
CA THR A 168 -3.70 -7.74 17.20
C THR A 168 -3.15 -6.76 18.24
N LEU A 169 -3.20 -5.45 17.95
CA LEU A 169 -2.75 -4.41 18.87
C LEU A 169 -3.59 -4.33 20.15
N LEU A 170 -4.90 -4.48 20.03
CA LEU A 170 -5.81 -4.48 21.18
C LEU A 170 -5.66 -5.71 22.08
N SER A 171 -5.07 -6.79 21.59
CA SER A 171 -4.75 -7.98 22.40
C SER A 171 -3.54 -7.79 23.31
N ASP A 172 -2.77 -6.70 23.10
CA ASP A 172 -1.59 -6.33 23.87
C ASP A 172 -1.96 -5.21 24.86
N ALA A 173 -1.78 -5.46 26.17
CA ALA A 173 -2.20 -4.52 27.21
C ALA A 173 -1.42 -3.20 27.17
N ASP A 174 -0.12 -3.25 26.87
CA ASP A 174 0.73 -2.05 26.81
C ASP A 174 0.34 -1.19 25.62
N LEU A 175 0.13 -1.82 24.44
CA LEU A 175 -0.28 -1.11 23.23
C LEU A 175 -1.73 -0.62 23.30
N ARG A 176 -2.59 -1.32 24.02
CA ARG A 176 -3.96 -0.84 24.32
C ARG A 176 -3.95 0.47 25.12
N SER A 177 -2.97 0.65 26.01
CA SER A 177 -2.80 1.89 26.78
C SER A 177 -2.44 3.11 25.92
N LEU A 178 -2.06 2.91 24.65
CA LEU A 178 -1.83 3.98 23.69
C LEU A 178 -3.14 4.57 23.11
N HIS A 179 -4.28 4.12 23.57
CA HIS A 179 -5.60 4.48 23.04
C HIS A 179 -5.67 4.39 21.50
N PRO A 180 -5.46 3.19 20.95
CA PRO A 180 -5.41 3.02 19.52
C PRO A 180 -6.75 3.32 18.84
N VAL A 181 -6.68 4.03 17.72
CA VAL A 181 -7.84 4.38 16.89
C VAL A 181 -7.66 3.77 15.51
N LEU A 182 -8.65 3.01 15.05
CA LEU A 182 -8.76 2.58 13.67
C LEU A 182 -9.53 3.63 12.88
N LEU A 183 -8.89 4.22 11.88
CA LEU A 183 -9.49 5.26 11.04
C LEU A 183 -9.32 4.92 9.56
N THR A 184 -10.43 4.68 8.88
CA THR A 184 -10.49 4.43 7.43
C THR A 184 -11.54 5.32 6.78
N GLY A 185 -11.63 5.35 5.46
CA GLY A 185 -12.64 6.15 4.75
C GLY A 185 -14.10 5.83 5.12
N SER A 186 -14.36 4.65 5.69
CA SER A 186 -15.71 4.18 6.02
C SER A 186 -15.88 3.72 7.47
N ARG A 187 -14.83 3.72 8.29
CA ARG A 187 -14.87 3.18 9.66
C ARG A 187 -14.00 4.01 10.60
N LEU A 188 -14.57 4.31 11.75
CA LEU A 188 -13.85 4.71 12.97
C LEU A 188 -14.11 3.63 14.02
N SER A 189 -13.07 3.09 14.66
CA SER A 189 -13.23 2.21 15.79
C SER A 189 -12.20 2.50 16.86
N LEU A 190 -12.59 2.33 18.12
CA LEU A 190 -11.79 2.51 19.32
C LEU A 190 -11.68 1.16 20.05
N ALA A 191 -10.85 1.07 21.07
CA ALA A 191 -10.90 -0.08 21.98
C ALA A 191 -12.27 -0.21 22.64
N SER A 192 -12.75 -1.44 22.86
CA SER A 192 -13.97 -1.67 23.64
C SER A 192 -13.85 -1.02 25.03
N GLY A 193 -14.91 -0.34 25.45
CA GLY A 193 -14.97 0.39 26.72
C GLY A 193 -14.34 1.80 26.68
N ASP A 194 -13.74 2.25 25.58
CA ASP A 194 -13.13 3.59 25.48
C ASP A 194 -14.17 4.68 25.16
N THR A 195 -15.23 4.70 25.98
CA THR A 195 -16.35 5.62 25.81
C THR A 195 -15.97 7.07 26.08
N SER A 196 -14.99 7.31 26.95
CA SER A 196 -14.49 8.65 27.24
C SER A 196 -13.85 9.31 26.02
N LEU A 197 -13.09 8.56 25.24
CA LEU A 197 -12.50 9.02 24.00
C LEU A 197 -13.58 9.29 22.93
N LEU A 198 -14.58 8.41 22.83
CA LEU A 198 -15.72 8.63 21.93
C LEU A 198 -16.47 9.92 22.28
N ASP A 199 -16.70 10.19 23.56
CA ASP A 199 -17.39 11.42 23.99
C ASP A 199 -16.57 12.69 23.70
N ARG A 200 -15.24 12.60 23.73
CA ARG A 200 -14.38 13.71 23.28
C ARG A 200 -14.47 13.92 21.77
N LEU A 201 -14.43 12.86 21.00
CA LEU A 201 -14.62 12.93 19.55
C LEU A 201 -15.98 13.54 19.18
N ARG A 202 -17.04 13.17 19.88
CA ARG A 202 -18.37 13.78 19.73
C ARG A 202 -18.36 15.28 20.01
N ARG A 203 -17.74 15.69 21.12
CA ARG A 203 -17.63 17.12 21.47
C ARG A 203 -16.84 17.93 20.45
N ASN A 204 -15.68 17.40 20.01
CA ASN A 204 -14.81 18.12 19.08
C ASN A 204 -15.40 18.22 17.68
N THR A 205 -16.16 17.22 17.26
CA THR A 205 -16.75 17.20 15.91
C THR A 205 -18.16 17.79 15.86
N GLY A 206 -18.87 17.84 16.98
CA GLY A 206 -20.31 18.11 17.01
C GLY A 206 -21.18 17.03 16.37
N LEU A 207 -20.60 15.87 16.02
CA LEU A 207 -21.30 14.74 15.40
C LEU A 207 -21.88 13.80 16.45
N ALA A 208 -23.05 13.21 16.15
CA ALA A 208 -23.69 12.26 17.06
C ALA A 208 -22.86 10.99 17.30
N LEU A 209 -22.15 10.51 16.28
CA LEU A 209 -21.27 9.33 16.30
C LEU A 209 -21.89 8.14 17.05
N PRO A 210 -22.98 7.54 16.55
CA PRO A 210 -23.55 6.34 17.15
C PRO A 210 -22.53 5.20 17.08
N ALA A 211 -22.43 4.40 18.13
CA ALA A 211 -21.41 3.37 18.21
C ALA A 211 -22.00 2.05 18.72
N THR A 212 -21.44 0.94 18.28
CA THR A 212 -21.75 -0.41 18.74
C THR A 212 -20.49 -1.05 19.28
N ASP A 213 -20.55 -1.59 20.48
CA ASP A 213 -19.45 -2.32 21.10
C ASP A 213 -19.66 -3.83 20.87
N ASP A 214 -18.69 -4.51 20.29
CA ASP A 214 -18.70 -5.95 20.04
C ASP A 214 -17.84 -6.73 21.04
N GLY A 215 -17.37 -6.06 22.11
CA GLY A 215 -16.58 -6.64 23.18
C GLY A 215 -15.06 -6.54 22.96
N TRP A 216 -14.58 -6.17 21.77
CA TRP A 216 -13.17 -5.91 21.50
C TRP A 216 -12.94 -4.55 20.83
N MET A 217 -13.89 -4.08 20.01
CA MET A 217 -13.88 -2.73 19.44
C MET A 217 -15.23 -2.02 19.62
N LEU A 218 -15.16 -0.73 19.88
CA LEU A 218 -16.26 0.20 19.83
C LEU A 218 -16.29 0.81 18.40
N SER A 219 -17.15 0.27 17.56
CA SER A 219 -17.26 0.67 16.16
C SER A 219 -18.28 1.79 15.99
N VAL A 220 -17.84 2.91 15.45
CA VAL A 220 -18.68 4.07 15.12
C VAL A 220 -19.33 3.85 13.75
N THR A 221 -20.64 4.05 13.69
CA THR A 221 -21.44 3.90 12.47
C THR A 221 -22.14 5.21 12.13
N GLY A 222 -22.47 5.41 10.86
CA GLY A 222 -23.27 6.54 10.42
C GLY A 222 -22.55 7.55 9.52
N GLN A 223 -23.29 8.63 9.20
CA GLN A 223 -22.77 9.70 8.36
C GLN A 223 -21.67 10.48 9.08
N GLY A 224 -20.65 10.85 8.34
CA GLY A 224 -19.52 11.64 8.84
C GLY A 224 -18.27 10.82 9.22
N VAL A 225 -18.36 9.47 9.28
CA VAL A 225 -17.19 8.62 9.43
C VAL A 225 -16.25 8.84 8.23
N GLY A 226 -14.97 9.09 8.50
CA GLY A 226 -14.00 9.44 7.45
C GLY A 226 -14.10 10.87 6.93
N SER A 227 -15.00 11.71 7.49
CA SER A 227 -15.09 13.11 7.14
C SER A 227 -13.84 13.90 7.55
N ALA A 228 -13.57 15.02 6.86
CA ALA A 228 -12.46 15.91 7.20
C ALA A 228 -12.51 16.40 8.66
N GLY A 229 -13.72 16.69 9.18
CA GLY A 229 -13.91 17.10 10.57
C GLY A 229 -13.51 16.02 11.58
N LEU A 230 -13.83 14.75 11.31
CA LEU A 230 -13.45 13.65 12.18
C LEU A 230 -11.93 13.39 12.12
N VAL A 231 -11.35 13.46 10.94
CA VAL A 231 -9.90 13.34 10.74
C VAL A 231 -9.16 14.44 11.52
N LEU A 232 -9.67 15.67 11.48
CA LEU A 232 -9.13 16.80 12.23
C LEU A 232 -9.22 16.56 13.73
N ALA A 233 -10.38 16.15 14.25
CA ALA A 233 -10.58 15.86 15.66
C ALA A 233 -9.64 14.74 16.17
N VAL A 234 -9.45 13.69 15.38
CA VAL A 234 -8.46 12.65 15.70
C VAL A 234 -7.05 13.25 15.74
N SER A 235 -6.69 14.13 14.81
CA SER A 235 -5.37 14.78 14.78
C SER A 235 -5.14 15.69 15.99
N GLU A 236 -6.17 16.40 16.44
CA GLU A 236 -6.12 17.22 17.66
C GLU A 236 -5.88 16.36 18.91
N LEU A 237 -6.56 15.23 19.02
CA LEU A 237 -6.38 14.29 20.14
C LEU A 237 -5.01 13.58 20.10
N VAL A 238 -4.46 13.32 18.88
CA VAL A 238 -3.08 12.85 18.73
C VAL A 238 -2.09 13.91 19.20
N THR A 239 -2.31 15.16 18.84
CA THR A 239 -1.46 16.28 19.26
C THR A 239 -1.50 16.48 20.76
N ALA A 240 -2.68 16.35 21.38
CA ALA A 240 -2.85 16.40 22.81
C ALA A 240 -2.27 15.18 23.58
N GLY A 241 -1.92 14.10 22.85
CA GLY A 241 -1.40 12.87 23.44
C GLY A 241 -2.45 11.93 24.02
N GLU A 242 -3.71 12.20 23.77
CA GLU A 242 -4.81 11.37 24.20
C GLU A 242 -5.01 10.14 23.31
N ILE A 243 -4.69 10.28 22.01
CA ILE A 243 -4.51 9.19 21.06
C ILE A 243 -3.01 9.12 20.76
N ARG A 244 -2.40 7.97 21.00
CA ARG A 244 -0.97 7.78 20.75
C ARG A 244 -0.70 6.80 19.63
N LEU A 245 -1.74 6.13 19.12
CA LEU A 245 -1.64 5.17 18.04
C LEU A 245 -2.84 5.29 17.09
N VAL A 246 -2.56 5.51 15.81
CA VAL A 246 -3.58 5.51 14.76
C VAL A 246 -3.28 4.39 13.78
N VAL A 247 -4.26 3.54 13.50
CA VAL A 247 -4.20 2.52 12.45
C VAL A 247 -5.13 2.95 11.33
N GLY A 248 -4.64 2.97 10.11
CA GLY A 248 -5.49 3.41 9.01
C GLY A 248 -5.03 2.96 7.64
N THR A 249 -5.79 3.37 6.63
CA THR A 249 -5.47 3.05 5.25
C THR A 249 -4.68 4.16 4.59
N ARG A 250 -3.85 3.77 3.62
CA ARG A 250 -3.06 4.71 2.82
C ARG A 250 -3.92 5.79 2.14
N GLY A 251 -5.11 5.44 1.65
CA GLY A 251 -6.00 6.40 1.01
C GLY A 251 -6.42 7.54 1.93
N LEU A 252 -6.59 7.29 3.23
CA LEU A 252 -6.96 8.32 4.20
C LEU A 252 -5.73 9.01 4.81
N LEU A 253 -4.75 8.23 5.27
CA LEU A 253 -3.58 8.76 5.96
C LEU A 253 -2.47 9.22 5.00
N GLY A 254 -2.47 8.72 3.77
CA GLY A 254 -1.52 9.05 2.72
C GLY A 254 -1.82 10.33 1.95
N GLU A 255 -3.08 10.73 1.82
CA GLU A 255 -3.49 11.91 1.06
C GLU A 255 -4.27 12.88 1.95
N GLY A 256 -3.73 14.09 2.14
CA GLY A 256 -4.43 15.16 2.85
C GLY A 256 -4.41 15.10 4.39
N TRP A 257 -4.00 14.02 5.04
CA TRP A 257 -3.90 13.99 6.50
C TRP A 257 -2.65 14.75 6.98
N ASP A 258 -2.87 15.70 7.87
CA ASP A 258 -1.82 16.52 8.46
C ASP A 258 -1.87 16.45 9.99
N CYS A 259 -0.84 15.88 10.60
CA CYS A 259 -0.67 15.81 12.04
C CYS A 259 0.82 15.91 12.39
N PRO A 260 1.36 17.12 12.59
CA PRO A 260 2.77 17.35 12.89
C PRO A 260 3.27 16.63 14.16
N ALA A 261 2.40 16.30 15.09
CA ALA A 261 2.74 15.58 16.32
C ALA A 261 3.16 14.11 16.06
N VAL A 262 2.79 13.52 14.93
CA VAL A 262 3.18 12.14 14.60
C VAL A 262 4.67 12.05 14.38
N ASN A 263 5.33 11.13 15.11
CA ASN A 263 6.76 10.93 15.08
C ASN A 263 7.17 9.51 14.64
N THR A 264 6.25 8.56 14.61
CA THR A 264 6.55 7.19 14.20
C THR A 264 5.57 6.74 13.12
N LEU A 265 6.10 6.30 11.99
CA LEU A 265 5.35 5.67 10.89
C LEU A 265 5.74 4.21 10.77
N ILE A 266 4.75 3.32 10.70
CA ILE A 266 4.93 1.91 10.35
C ILE A 266 4.14 1.64 9.07
N ASP A 267 4.87 1.44 7.97
CA ASP A 267 4.29 1.23 6.63
C ASP A 267 4.20 -0.27 6.33
N LEU A 268 2.97 -0.80 6.29
CA LEU A 268 2.66 -2.18 5.93
C LEU A 268 2.20 -2.30 4.47
N THR A 269 2.22 -1.21 3.73
CA THR A 269 1.72 -1.21 2.34
C THR A 269 2.69 -1.94 1.41
N ALA A 270 2.13 -2.55 0.37
CA ALA A 270 2.91 -3.12 -0.73
C ALA A 270 3.27 -2.03 -1.77
N ALA A 271 3.50 -0.79 -1.32
CA ALA A 271 3.78 0.33 -2.22
C ALA A 271 5.15 0.19 -2.87
N THR A 272 5.16 0.12 -4.18
CA THR A 272 6.36 -0.08 -4.99
C THR A 272 6.96 1.23 -5.53
N THR A 273 6.24 2.36 -5.45
CA THR A 273 6.77 3.63 -5.98
C THR A 273 7.47 4.43 -4.89
N SER A 274 8.71 4.82 -5.15
CA SER A 274 9.52 5.65 -4.25
C SER A 274 8.84 6.98 -3.88
N ALA A 275 8.15 7.62 -4.82
CA ALA A 275 7.43 8.86 -4.60
C ALA A 275 6.34 8.72 -3.53
N SER A 276 5.54 7.67 -3.60
CA SER A 276 4.49 7.41 -2.62
C SER A 276 5.02 7.13 -1.21
N THR A 277 6.09 6.35 -1.14
CA THR A 277 6.75 6.01 0.14
C THR A 277 7.37 7.26 0.76
N GLN A 278 8.03 8.10 -0.04
CA GLN A 278 8.60 9.35 0.43
C GLN A 278 7.54 10.35 0.89
N GLN A 279 6.43 10.45 0.17
CA GLN A 279 5.31 11.31 0.57
C GLN A 279 4.75 10.89 1.95
N LEU A 280 4.61 9.60 2.18
CA LEU A 280 4.13 9.07 3.46
C LEU A 280 5.14 9.34 4.59
N ARG A 281 6.43 9.05 4.37
CA ARG A 281 7.52 9.31 5.32
C ARG A 281 7.69 10.80 5.63
N GLY A 282 7.50 11.67 4.65
CA GLY A 282 7.58 13.12 4.83
C GLY A 282 6.59 13.68 5.85
N ARG A 283 5.53 12.93 6.20
CA ARG A 283 4.54 13.39 7.20
C ARG A 283 5.07 13.32 8.62
N THR A 284 5.82 12.29 8.97
CA THR A 284 6.45 12.20 10.29
C THR A 284 7.60 13.19 10.47
N MET A 285 8.21 13.61 9.36
CA MET A 285 9.32 14.57 9.36
C MET A 285 8.87 16.04 9.49
N ARG A 286 7.57 16.31 9.54
CA ARG A 286 7.05 17.66 9.74
C ARG A 286 7.46 18.19 11.10
N LEU A 287 7.87 19.46 11.13
CA LEU A 287 8.20 20.14 12.37
C LEU A 287 6.93 20.31 13.21
N ASP A 288 7.06 19.99 14.49
CA ASP A 288 6.02 20.24 15.48
C ASP A 288 6.45 21.48 16.30
N PRO A 289 5.71 22.59 16.25
CA PRO A 289 6.02 23.77 17.03
C PRO A 289 6.07 23.53 18.54
N GLY A 290 5.31 22.53 19.01
CA GLY A 290 5.28 22.10 20.43
C GLY A 290 6.44 21.17 20.81
N TRP A 291 7.23 20.71 19.83
CA TRP A 291 8.30 19.76 20.09
C TRP A 291 9.51 20.00 19.17
N VAL A 292 10.40 20.89 19.58
CA VAL A 292 11.57 21.35 18.79
C VAL A 292 12.55 20.21 18.47
N ASP A 293 12.76 19.30 19.42
CA ASP A 293 13.69 18.16 19.27
C ASP A 293 12.99 16.88 18.80
N LYS A 294 11.91 17.00 18.04
CA LYS A 294 11.18 15.86 17.51
C LYS A 294 12.06 15.02 16.59
N VAL A 295 12.10 13.72 16.86
CA VAL A 295 12.73 12.72 15.99
C VAL A 295 11.66 11.94 15.26
N ALA A 296 11.89 11.65 13.98
CA ALA A 296 10.95 10.90 13.13
C ALA A 296 11.50 9.49 12.85
N HIS A 297 10.75 8.48 13.24
CA HIS A 297 11.05 7.08 12.96
C HIS A 297 10.14 6.55 11.86
N ASN A 298 10.73 5.93 10.83
CA ASN A 298 9.99 5.38 9.70
C ASN A 298 10.37 3.93 9.48
N TRP A 299 9.41 3.04 9.67
CA TRP A 299 9.54 1.59 9.54
C TRP A 299 8.79 1.11 8.30
N SER A 300 9.38 0.17 7.57
CA SER A 300 8.73 -0.54 6.47
C SER A 300 8.77 -2.05 6.75
N VAL A 301 7.63 -2.74 6.59
CA VAL A 301 7.44 -4.15 6.94
C VAL A 301 6.91 -4.94 5.74
#